data_35ff30939ff53d2313946a1c53180d3e
#
_entry.id   35ff30939ff53d2313946a1c53180d3e
#
_cell.length_a   1.000
_cell.length_b   1.000
_cell.length_c   1.000
_cell.angle_alpha   90.00
_cell.angle_beta   90.00
_cell.angle_gamma   90.00
#
_symmetry.space_group_name_H-M   'P 1'
#
loop_
_entity.id
_entity.type
_entity.pdbx_description
1 polymer ?
#
loop_
_entity_poly.entity_id
_entity_poly.type
_entity_poly.pdbx_seq_one_letter_code
_entity_poly.pdbx_strand_id
1 'polypeptide(L)'
;NMNAQVGLTNPGFIGADVCHLNLHKTFAMPHGGGGPGVGPICVASHLAPFLPSHSVVATGGEEGITAVSSAPWGSALLLPITYGYIKMLGEEGLRKATEMAIVNANYMASAIKEEFRTYYSGETGRVAHEMILDLTHFKREYGVDCGDVAHRLMDYGFHAPTLSFPVHETLMVEPTESEPKEEMDRFIETLIAIKRECEHIAGE
;
A
#
# COMPACT_ATOMS: atom_id res chain seq x y z
N ASN A 1 1.78 -5.70 3.06
CA ASN A 1 1.87 -5.28 1.67
C ASN A 1 3.09 -5.92 0.99
N MET A 2 2.90 -6.46 -0.20
CA MET A 2 3.96 -7.16 -0.94
C MET A 2 5.03 -6.22 -1.48
N ASN A 3 4.75 -4.93 -1.63
CA ASN A 3 5.73 -3.94 -2.12
C ASN A 3 6.98 -3.80 -1.23
N ALA A 4 6.95 -4.26 0.01
CA ALA A 4 8.13 -4.30 0.88
C ALA A 4 8.69 -5.71 1.06
N GLN A 5 8.18 -6.72 0.37
CA GLN A 5 8.49 -8.11 0.64
C GLN A 5 9.07 -8.86 -0.57
N VAL A 6 8.55 -8.65 -1.78
CA VAL A 6 8.89 -9.47 -2.95
C VAL A 6 10.40 -9.47 -3.20
N GLY A 7 10.98 -10.66 -3.21
CA GLY A 7 12.43 -10.86 -3.40
C GLY A 7 13.32 -10.57 -2.19
N LEU A 8 12.75 -10.02 -1.08
CA LEU A 8 13.49 -9.72 0.15
C LEU A 8 13.07 -10.62 1.32
N THR A 9 11.77 -10.89 1.44
CA THR A 9 11.20 -11.73 2.49
C THR A 9 9.88 -12.34 1.99
N ASN A 10 9.21 -13.11 2.84
CA ASN A 10 7.90 -13.66 2.52
C ASN A 10 7.09 -13.91 3.80
N PRO A 11 5.74 -14.03 3.69
CA PRO A 11 4.87 -14.23 4.84
C PRO A 11 5.20 -15.45 5.69
N GLY A 12 5.61 -16.55 5.10
CA GLY A 12 5.99 -17.77 5.83
C GLY A 12 7.26 -17.55 6.68
N PHE A 13 8.25 -16.84 6.15
CA PHE A 13 9.47 -16.50 6.90
C PHE A 13 9.17 -15.55 8.08
N ILE A 14 8.22 -14.64 7.91
CA ILE A 14 7.77 -13.72 8.96
C ILE A 14 6.96 -14.46 10.05
N GLY A 15 6.49 -15.68 9.77
CA GLY A 15 5.71 -16.50 10.70
C GLY A 15 4.19 -16.35 10.54
N ALA A 16 3.72 -15.86 9.41
CA ALA A 16 2.28 -15.76 9.12
C ALA A 16 1.70 -17.14 8.76
N ASP A 17 0.60 -17.51 9.40
CA ASP A 17 -0.14 -18.74 9.10
C ASP A 17 -1.10 -18.58 7.92
N VAL A 18 -1.57 -17.36 7.67
CA VAL A 18 -2.48 -17.01 6.56
C VAL A 18 -1.97 -15.76 5.86
N CYS A 19 -1.98 -15.77 4.54
CA CYS A 19 -1.69 -14.61 3.72
C CYS A 19 -2.74 -14.41 2.64
N HIS A 20 -3.38 -13.24 2.63
CA HIS A 20 -4.23 -12.79 1.55
C HIS A 20 -3.43 -11.87 0.61
N LEU A 21 -3.48 -12.13 -0.69
CA LEU A 21 -2.79 -11.35 -1.70
C LEU A 21 -3.77 -10.51 -2.52
N ASN A 22 -3.53 -9.22 -2.60
CA ASN A 22 -4.21 -8.32 -3.53
C ASN A 22 -3.39 -8.21 -4.83
N LEU A 23 -3.72 -9.03 -5.84
CA LEU A 23 -2.99 -9.03 -7.11
C LEU A 23 -3.12 -7.70 -7.88
N HIS A 24 -4.18 -6.92 -7.62
CA HIS A 24 -4.40 -5.59 -8.20
C HIS A 24 -3.54 -4.47 -7.55
N LYS A 25 -2.64 -4.81 -6.66
CA LYS A 25 -1.66 -3.89 -6.06
C LYS A 25 -0.28 -4.21 -6.64
N THR A 26 0.52 -4.97 -5.96
CA THR A 26 1.91 -5.28 -6.33
C THR A 26 2.07 -6.02 -7.67
N PHE A 27 1.05 -6.77 -8.12
CA PHE A 27 1.14 -7.66 -9.27
C PHE A 27 0.36 -7.20 -10.52
N ALA A 28 0.13 -5.89 -10.62
CA ALA A 28 -0.37 -5.18 -11.82
C ALA A 28 -1.73 -5.66 -12.37
N MET A 29 -2.51 -6.40 -11.62
CA MET A 29 -3.86 -6.77 -12.06
C MET A 29 -4.78 -5.55 -12.01
N PRO A 30 -5.64 -5.29 -13.01
CA PRO A 30 -6.57 -4.17 -12.95
C PRO A 30 -7.59 -4.35 -11.84
N HIS A 31 -7.85 -3.27 -11.07
CA HIS A 31 -8.89 -3.23 -10.04
C HIS A 31 -10.26 -2.80 -10.60
N GLY A 32 -10.25 -1.96 -11.64
CA GLY A 32 -11.44 -1.53 -12.37
C GLY A 32 -12.45 -0.74 -11.53
N GLY A 33 -11.97 0.04 -10.56
CA GLY A 33 -12.86 0.79 -9.67
C GLY A 33 -13.67 -0.07 -8.68
N GLY A 34 -13.17 -1.26 -8.34
CA GLY A 34 -13.84 -2.25 -7.51
C GLY A 34 -14.38 -3.44 -8.29
N GLY A 35 -13.97 -3.56 -9.54
CA GLY A 35 -14.34 -4.61 -10.47
C GLY A 35 -13.65 -5.94 -10.21
N PRO A 36 -13.36 -6.71 -11.27
CA PRO A 36 -13.04 -8.12 -11.15
C PRO A 36 -11.87 -8.37 -10.21
N GLY A 37 -12.11 -9.16 -9.17
CA GLY A 37 -11.13 -9.43 -8.12
C GLY A 37 -10.61 -10.85 -8.19
N VAL A 38 -9.31 -11.00 -7.92
CA VAL A 38 -8.68 -12.26 -7.55
C VAL A 38 -7.77 -11.99 -6.37
N GLY A 39 -8.05 -12.67 -5.27
CA GLY A 39 -7.29 -12.55 -4.04
C GLY A 39 -6.86 -13.93 -3.54
N PRO A 40 -5.73 -14.47 -4.01
CA PRO A 40 -5.24 -15.75 -3.52
C PRO A 40 -5.08 -15.74 -1.99
N ILE A 41 -5.50 -16.85 -1.39
CA ILE A 41 -5.24 -17.14 0.02
C ILE A 41 -4.18 -18.21 0.09
N CYS A 42 -3.10 -17.93 0.79
CA CYS A 42 -2.05 -18.90 1.09
C CYS A 42 -2.11 -19.21 2.58
N VAL A 43 -1.96 -20.47 2.94
CA VAL A 43 -2.00 -20.91 4.34
C VAL A 43 -0.82 -21.81 4.68
N ALA A 44 -0.44 -21.83 5.95
CA ALA A 44 0.49 -22.81 6.49
C ALA A 44 -0.11 -24.22 6.40
N SER A 45 0.72 -25.26 6.30
CA SER A 45 0.31 -26.63 6.01
C SER A 45 -0.73 -27.19 7.00
N HIS A 46 -0.66 -26.80 8.26
CA HIS A 46 -1.64 -27.24 9.30
C HIS A 46 -3.05 -26.69 9.07
N LEU A 47 -3.22 -25.64 8.26
CA LEU A 47 -4.52 -25.05 7.90
C LEU A 47 -5.05 -25.56 6.55
N ALA A 48 -4.23 -26.27 5.78
CA ALA A 48 -4.65 -26.77 4.45
C ALA A 48 -5.89 -27.68 4.48
N PRO A 49 -6.09 -28.56 5.48
CA PRO A 49 -7.29 -29.39 5.59
C PRO A 49 -8.59 -28.60 5.73
N PHE A 50 -8.53 -27.36 6.20
CA PHE A 50 -9.69 -26.50 6.47
C PHE A 50 -10.02 -25.52 5.32
N LEU A 51 -9.27 -25.52 4.23
CA LEU A 51 -9.56 -24.68 3.07
C LEU A 51 -10.95 -24.97 2.49
N PRO A 52 -11.73 -23.91 2.11
CA PRO A 52 -13.08 -24.07 1.59
C PRO A 52 -13.14 -24.95 0.35
N SER A 53 -14.13 -25.81 0.28
CA SER A 53 -14.42 -26.65 -0.89
C SER A 53 -15.25 -25.89 -1.93
N HIS A 54 -15.46 -26.48 -3.10
CA HIS A 54 -16.35 -25.92 -4.13
C HIS A 54 -17.15 -27.03 -4.82
N SER A 55 -18.42 -26.75 -5.12
CA SER A 55 -19.33 -27.74 -5.71
C SER A 55 -19.03 -28.07 -7.19
N VAL A 56 -18.36 -27.14 -7.91
CA VAL A 56 -18.10 -27.28 -9.36
C VAL A 56 -16.72 -27.88 -9.65
N VAL A 57 -15.75 -27.62 -8.79
CA VAL A 57 -14.37 -28.11 -8.95
C VAL A 57 -13.88 -28.74 -7.66
N ALA A 58 -13.08 -29.77 -7.76
CA ALA A 58 -12.46 -30.42 -6.61
C ALA A 58 -11.35 -29.54 -6.04
N THR A 59 -11.68 -28.71 -5.06
CA THR A 59 -10.77 -27.84 -4.32
C THR A 59 -11.01 -27.99 -2.82
N GLY A 60 -10.12 -27.41 -2.02
CA GLY A 60 -10.26 -27.35 -0.58
C GLY A 60 -9.69 -28.54 0.16
N GLY A 61 -9.81 -28.50 1.46
CA GLY A 61 -9.36 -29.55 2.37
C GLY A 61 -10.49 -30.48 2.79
N GLU A 62 -10.13 -31.63 3.38
CA GLU A 62 -11.08 -32.66 3.80
C GLU A 62 -12.02 -32.19 4.92
N GLU A 63 -11.59 -31.24 5.73
CA GLU A 63 -12.36 -30.65 6.83
C GLU A 63 -12.88 -29.24 6.49
N GLY A 64 -12.78 -28.85 5.19
CA GLY A 64 -13.17 -27.51 4.73
C GLY A 64 -14.69 -27.29 4.73
N ILE A 65 -15.09 -26.03 4.94
CA ILE A 65 -16.47 -25.60 4.73
C ILE A 65 -16.82 -25.64 3.23
N THR A 66 -18.09 -25.42 2.91
CA THR A 66 -18.59 -25.32 1.52
C THR A 66 -18.03 -24.06 0.83
N ALA A 67 -18.41 -23.88 -0.44
CA ALA A 67 -17.96 -22.74 -1.24
C ALA A 67 -18.23 -21.38 -0.56
N VAL A 68 -17.22 -20.52 -0.54
CA VAL A 68 -17.31 -19.15 -0.03
C VAL A 68 -17.55 -18.11 -1.14
N SER A 69 -17.49 -18.52 -2.41
CA SER A 69 -17.75 -17.68 -3.58
C SER A 69 -18.37 -18.50 -4.71
N SER A 70 -19.08 -17.82 -5.64
CA SER A 70 -19.66 -18.49 -6.80
C SER A 70 -18.63 -18.98 -7.80
N ALA A 71 -17.54 -18.24 -7.96
CA ALA A 71 -16.42 -18.62 -8.85
C ALA A 71 -15.26 -19.17 -8.03
N PRO A 72 -14.84 -20.43 -8.28
CA PRO A 72 -13.81 -21.08 -7.46
C PRO A 72 -12.45 -20.41 -7.49
N TRP A 73 -12.14 -19.73 -8.59
CA TRP A 73 -10.84 -19.06 -8.80
C TRP A 73 -10.96 -17.53 -8.92
N GLY A 74 -12.07 -16.95 -8.46
CA GLY A 74 -12.36 -15.53 -8.69
C GLY A 74 -12.45 -15.22 -10.18
N SER A 75 -12.00 -14.04 -10.60
CA SER A 75 -11.93 -13.63 -12.01
C SER A 75 -10.68 -14.22 -12.69
N ALA A 76 -10.65 -15.52 -12.86
CA ALA A 76 -9.47 -16.28 -13.30
C ALA A 76 -8.89 -15.81 -14.65
N LEU A 77 -9.71 -15.24 -15.55
CA LEU A 77 -9.27 -14.69 -16.84
C LEU A 77 -8.24 -13.55 -16.68
N LEU A 78 -8.15 -12.92 -15.52
CA LEU A 78 -7.18 -11.85 -15.24
C LEU A 78 -5.80 -12.39 -14.78
N LEU A 79 -5.70 -13.64 -14.36
CA LEU A 79 -4.44 -14.23 -13.90
C LEU A 79 -3.31 -14.16 -14.94
N PRO A 80 -3.56 -14.29 -16.27
CA PRO A 80 -2.53 -14.09 -17.28
C PRO A 80 -1.84 -12.74 -17.24
N ILE A 81 -2.52 -11.67 -16.78
CA ILE A 81 -1.93 -10.33 -16.62
C ILE A 81 -0.83 -10.37 -15.55
N THR A 82 -1.14 -10.88 -14.36
CA THR A 82 -0.16 -11.06 -13.29
C THR A 82 0.96 -12.00 -13.70
N TYR A 83 0.64 -13.09 -14.38
CA TYR A 83 1.64 -14.01 -14.91
C TYR A 83 2.59 -13.31 -15.91
N GLY A 84 2.04 -12.56 -16.85
CA GLY A 84 2.81 -11.76 -17.81
C GLY A 84 3.73 -10.74 -17.12
N TYR A 85 3.20 -10.00 -16.15
CA TYR A 85 3.97 -9.06 -15.35
C TYR A 85 5.18 -9.71 -14.65
N ILE A 86 4.94 -10.84 -13.96
CA ILE A 86 6.01 -11.58 -13.27
C ILE A 86 7.05 -12.10 -14.29
N LYS A 87 6.59 -12.63 -15.44
CA LYS A 87 7.49 -13.12 -16.49
C LYS A 87 8.32 -12.01 -17.14
N MET A 88 7.75 -10.83 -17.32
CA MET A 88 8.46 -9.66 -17.91
C MET A 88 9.54 -9.12 -16.98
N LEU A 89 9.26 -9.00 -15.69
CA LEU A 89 10.22 -8.50 -14.72
C LEU A 89 11.26 -9.54 -14.31
N GLY A 90 10.87 -10.79 -14.21
CA GLY A 90 11.70 -11.86 -13.66
C GLY A 90 12.02 -11.64 -12.17
N GLU A 91 12.87 -12.48 -11.62
CA GLU A 91 13.28 -12.42 -10.22
C GLU A 91 14.01 -11.10 -9.88
N GLU A 92 14.94 -10.72 -10.73
CA GLU A 92 15.75 -9.50 -10.54
C GLU A 92 14.90 -8.23 -10.61
N GLY A 93 14.01 -8.13 -11.61
CA GLY A 93 13.13 -6.97 -11.77
C GLY A 93 12.14 -6.82 -10.63
N LEU A 94 11.53 -7.92 -10.16
CA LEU A 94 10.61 -7.89 -9.01
C LEU A 94 11.33 -7.47 -7.73
N ARG A 95 12.53 -7.97 -7.46
CA ARG A 95 13.33 -7.57 -6.32
C ARG A 95 13.71 -6.10 -6.39
N LYS A 96 14.16 -5.63 -7.56
CA LYS A 96 14.52 -4.24 -7.78
C LYS A 96 13.32 -3.30 -7.59
N ALA A 97 12.12 -3.69 -8.02
CA ALA A 97 10.90 -2.92 -7.78
C ALA A 97 10.66 -2.74 -6.27
N THR A 98 10.78 -3.80 -5.47
CA THR A 98 10.65 -3.74 -4.01
C THR A 98 11.71 -2.82 -3.39
N GLU A 99 12.97 -2.96 -3.79
CA GLU A 99 14.08 -2.14 -3.30
C GLU A 99 13.82 -0.65 -3.61
N MET A 100 13.37 -0.33 -4.82
CA MET A 100 13.07 1.05 -5.22
C MET A 100 11.87 1.62 -4.47
N ALA A 101 10.82 0.85 -4.23
CA ALA A 101 9.69 1.30 -3.42
C ALA A 101 10.13 1.71 -2.00
N ILE A 102 11.01 0.93 -1.38
CA ILE A 102 11.58 1.24 -0.06
C ILE A 102 12.48 2.49 -0.13
N VAL A 103 13.32 2.59 -1.15
CA VAL A 103 14.20 3.77 -1.34
C VAL A 103 13.39 5.03 -1.51
N ASN A 104 12.35 5.02 -2.36
CA ASN A 104 11.50 6.17 -2.63
C ASN A 104 10.77 6.65 -1.37
N ALA A 105 10.16 5.73 -0.61
CA ALA A 105 9.50 6.09 0.66
C ALA A 105 10.47 6.71 1.67
N ASN A 106 11.67 6.16 1.79
CA ASN A 106 12.70 6.69 2.70
C ASN A 106 13.31 8.01 2.21
N TYR A 107 13.41 8.20 0.89
CA TYR A 107 13.80 9.48 0.31
C TYR A 107 12.83 10.58 0.73
N MET A 108 11.52 10.36 0.50
CA MET A 108 10.49 11.32 0.86
C MET A 108 10.44 11.56 2.37
N ALA A 109 10.45 10.50 3.19
CA ALA A 109 10.45 10.62 4.64
C ALA A 109 11.65 11.44 5.16
N SER A 110 12.83 11.25 4.57
CA SER A 110 14.03 12.00 4.94
C SER A 110 13.96 13.46 4.51
N ALA A 111 13.40 13.74 3.34
CA ALA A 111 13.30 15.11 2.81
C ALA A 111 12.29 15.97 3.59
N ILE A 112 11.24 15.35 4.16
CA ILE A 112 10.14 16.08 4.81
C ILE A 112 10.22 16.09 6.35
N LYS A 113 11.16 15.37 6.96
CA LYS A 113 11.23 15.09 8.41
C LYS A 113 11.28 16.33 9.32
N GLU A 114 11.80 17.44 8.83
CA GLU A 114 11.89 18.70 9.60
C GLU A 114 10.54 19.45 9.65
N GLU A 115 9.66 19.18 8.67
CA GLU A 115 8.36 19.82 8.52
C GLU A 115 7.20 18.96 9.00
N PHE A 116 7.32 17.65 8.82
CA PHE A 116 6.29 16.68 9.17
C PHE A 116 6.88 15.49 9.92
N ARG A 117 6.21 15.12 10.99
CA ARG A 117 6.57 13.93 11.75
C ARG A 117 6.10 12.68 11.01
N THR A 118 6.99 11.72 10.82
CA THR A 118 6.59 10.34 10.49
C THR A 118 6.07 9.67 11.75
N TYR A 119 4.80 9.21 11.71
CA TYR A 119 4.13 8.63 12.89
C TYR A 119 4.83 7.38 13.41
N TYR A 120 5.29 6.50 12.49
CA TYR A 120 6.00 5.27 12.84
C TYR A 120 7.25 5.10 11.96
N SER A 121 8.31 4.66 12.58
CA SER A 121 9.54 4.20 11.89
C SER A 121 10.14 3.02 12.64
N GLY A 122 10.95 2.22 11.96
CA GLY A 122 11.74 1.18 12.60
C GLY A 122 12.83 1.74 13.52
N GLU A 123 13.55 0.85 14.20
CA GLU A 123 14.63 1.22 15.15
C GLU A 123 15.73 2.08 14.51
N THR A 124 15.95 1.95 13.21
CA THR A 124 16.92 2.75 12.44
C THR A 124 16.38 4.11 11.98
N GLY A 125 15.14 4.48 12.35
CA GLY A 125 14.48 5.68 11.88
C GLY A 125 13.98 5.60 10.43
N ARG A 126 13.96 4.41 9.83
CA ARG A 126 13.54 4.17 8.44
C ARG A 126 12.14 3.60 8.38
N VAL A 127 11.47 3.87 7.26
CA VAL A 127 10.17 3.29 6.90
C VAL A 127 10.35 2.13 5.89
N ALA A 128 9.29 1.35 5.64
CA ALA A 128 9.29 0.34 4.60
C ALA A 128 9.01 1.00 3.22
N HIS A 129 7.95 0.59 2.54
CA HIS A 129 7.55 1.11 1.21
C HIS A 129 6.57 2.29 1.30
N GLU A 130 6.13 2.64 2.47
CA GLU A 130 5.17 3.73 2.76
C GLU A 130 5.56 4.47 4.03
N MET A 131 5.08 5.69 4.18
CA MET A 131 5.22 6.47 5.40
C MET A 131 3.86 7.00 5.85
N ILE A 132 3.69 7.13 7.16
CA ILE A 132 2.49 7.70 7.76
C ILE A 132 2.86 9.07 8.32
N LEU A 133 2.34 10.12 7.73
CA LEU A 133 2.55 11.49 8.17
C LEU A 133 1.53 11.87 9.23
N ASP A 134 2.01 12.36 10.34
CA ASP A 134 1.21 12.82 11.48
C ASP A 134 0.77 14.27 11.27
N LEU A 135 -0.55 14.48 11.14
CA LEU A 135 -1.18 15.79 11.02
C LEU A 135 -1.98 16.20 12.26
N THR A 136 -1.85 15.49 13.37
CA THR A 136 -2.62 15.78 14.60
C THR A 136 -2.41 17.20 15.11
N HIS A 137 -1.21 17.77 14.89
CA HIS A 137 -0.90 19.14 15.24
C HIS A 137 -1.60 20.17 14.35
N PHE A 138 -1.88 19.86 13.07
CA PHE A 138 -2.56 20.77 12.14
C PHE A 138 -3.95 21.16 12.67
N LYS A 139 -4.71 20.16 13.13
CA LYS A 139 -6.04 20.39 13.69
C LYS A 139 -6.00 21.23 14.95
N ARG A 140 -5.01 20.99 15.81
CA ARG A 140 -4.86 21.69 17.09
C ARG A 140 -4.36 23.13 16.90
N GLU A 141 -3.43 23.34 16.00
CA GLU A 141 -2.70 24.61 15.84
C GLU A 141 -3.35 25.51 14.78
N TYR A 142 -3.90 24.93 13.72
CA TYR A 142 -4.43 25.68 12.58
C TYR A 142 -5.94 25.48 12.36
N GLY A 143 -6.58 24.56 13.08
CA GLY A 143 -7.98 24.20 12.85
C GLY A 143 -8.21 23.40 11.55
N VAL A 144 -7.15 22.95 10.90
CA VAL A 144 -7.15 22.22 9.62
C VAL A 144 -7.02 20.72 9.88
N ASP A 145 -7.90 19.90 9.35
CA ASP A 145 -7.81 18.45 9.50
C ASP A 145 -7.14 17.77 8.28
N CYS A 146 -6.88 16.47 8.39
CA CYS A 146 -6.24 15.72 7.30
C CYS A 146 -7.09 15.66 6.01
N GLY A 147 -8.42 15.82 6.11
CA GLY A 147 -9.32 15.92 4.97
C GLY A 147 -9.12 17.21 4.21
N ASP A 148 -8.96 18.33 4.92
CA ASP A 148 -8.68 19.64 4.31
C ASP A 148 -7.34 19.62 3.57
N VAL A 149 -6.29 19.04 4.18
CA VAL A 149 -4.98 18.85 3.54
C VAL A 149 -5.11 17.98 2.29
N ALA A 150 -5.90 16.91 2.33
CA ALA A 150 -6.13 16.05 1.19
C ALA A 150 -6.85 16.78 0.04
N HIS A 151 -7.88 17.58 0.34
CA HIS A 151 -8.56 18.39 -0.67
C HIS A 151 -7.59 19.42 -1.26
N ARG A 152 -6.74 20.04 -0.44
CA ARG A 152 -5.76 20.99 -0.93
C ARG A 152 -4.70 20.33 -1.81
N LEU A 153 -4.27 19.09 -1.52
CA LEU A 153 -3.43 18.30 -2.41
C LEU A 153 -4.10 18.08 -3.78
N MET A 154 -5.43 17.85 -3.81
CA MET A 154 -6.17 17.72 -5.06
C MET A 154 -6.17 19.03 -5.88
N ASP A 155 -6.25 20.19 -5.23
CA ASP A 155 -6.12 21.49 -5.91
C ASP A 155 -4.74 21.65 -6.57
N TYR A 156 -3.69 21.08 -5.98
CA TYR A 156 -2.35 21.02 -6.56
C TYR A 156 -2.16 19.91 -7.59
N GLY A 157 -3.23 19.17 -7.91
CA GLY A 157 -3.26 18.13 -8.94
C GLY A 157 -2.71 16.77 -8.49
N PHE A 158 -2.72 16.49 -7.18
CA PHE A 158 -2.40 15.17 -6.64
C PHE A 158 -3.64 14.36 -6.33
N HIS A 159 -3.58 13.07 -6.58
CA HIS A 159 -4.53 12.15 -5.96
C HIS A 159 -4.19 12.04 -4.47
N ALA A 160 -5.15 12.38 -3.60
CA ALA A 160 -4.89 12.39 -2.17
C ALA A 160 -4.52 11.00 -1.65
N PRO A 161 -3.53 10.91 -0.73
CA PRO A 161 -3.19 9.66 -0.05
C PRO A 161 -4.35 9.14 0.81
N THR A 162 -4.24 7.90 1.29
CA THR A 162 -5.20 7.33 2.25
C THR A 162 -5.20 8.15 3.53
N LEU A 163 -6.41 8.52 3.97
CA LEU A 163 -6.63 9.37 5.14
C LEU A 163 -6.92 8.56 6.39
N SER A 164 -6.48 9.07 7.53
CA SER A 164 -6.84 8.58 8.87
C SER A 164 -6.73 7.06 9.02
N PHE A 165 -5.71 6.47 8.42
CA PHE A 165 -5.42 5.06 8.52
C PHE A 165 -3.89 4.84 8.60
N PRO A 166 -3.40 3.99 9.51
CA PRO A 166 -4.12 3.25 10.57
C PRO A 166 -4.54 4.11 11.78
N VAL A 167 -4.14 5.36 11.81
CA VAL A 167 -4.39 6.29 12.92
C VAL A 167 -5.12 7.53 12.40
N HIS A 168 -6.00 8.10 13.23
CA HIS A 168 -6.71 9.34 12.91
C HIS A 168 -5.74 10.52 12.68
N GLU A 169 -6.15 11.47 11.83
CA GLU A 169 -5.36 12.65 11.47
C GLU A 169 -3.96 12.30 10.92
N THR A 170 -3.90 11.31 10.05
CA THR A 170 -2.68 10.94 9.34
C THR A 170 -2.91 10.81 7.84
N LEU A 171 -1.82 10.92 7.06
CA LEU A 171 -1.77 10.59 5.64
C LEU A 171 -0.82 9.41 5.43
N MET A 172 -1.29 8.36 4.76
CA MET A 172 -0.45 7.24 4.34
C MET A 172 0.06 7.49 2.93
N VAL A 173 1.33 7.79 2.80
CA VAL A 173 1.99 8.12 1.53
C VAL A 173 2.82 6.93 1.05
N GLU A 174 2.47 6.41 -0.12
CA GLU A 174 3.16 5.31 -0.78
C GLU A 174 3.57 5.74 -2.21
N PRO A 175 4.84 6.12 -2.43
CA PRO A 175 5.31 6.54 -3.77
C PRO A 175 5.45 5.38 -4.74
N THR A 176 5.49 4.15 -4.26
CA THR A 176 5.82 2.94 -5.01
C THR A 176 7.21 2.99 -5.69
N GLU A 177 7.48 2.05 -6.59
CA GLU A 177 8.68 2.05 -7.44
C GLU A 177 8.51 2.88 -8.71
N SER A 178 7.29 3.31 -9.02
CA SER A 178 6.94 3.89 -10.32
C SER A 178 6.98 5.41 -10.35
N GLU A 179 6.99 6.09 -9.22
CA GLU A 179 7.04 7.54 -9.20
C GLU A 179 8.45 8.07 -9.53
N PRO A 180 8.60 8.98 -10.50
CA PRO A 180 9.86 9.63 -10.78
C PRO A 180 10.24 10.60 -9.66
N LYS A 181 11.54 10.86 -9.55
CA LYS A 181 12.07 11.75 -8.48
C LYS A 181 11.43 13.14 -8.52
N GLU A 182 11.23 13.69 -9.69
CA GLU A 182 10.65 15.01 -9.90
C GLU A 182 9.22 15.10 -9.33
N GLU A 183 8.44 14.03 -9.46
CA GLU A 183 7.08 14.00 -8.92
C GLU A 183 7.09 13.85 -7.39
N MET A 184 8.01 13.08 -6.84
CA MET A 184 8.22 13.01 -5.39
C MET A 184 8.65 14.35 -4.81
N ASP A 185 9.57 15.06 -5.46
CA ASP A 185 9.99 16.39 -5.06
C ASP A 185 8.82 17.38 -5.11
N ARG A 186 8.04 17.39 -6.20
CA ARG A 186 6.84 18.21 -6.34
C ARG A 186 5.82 17.95 -5.23
N PHE A 187 5.62 16.69 -4.84
CA PHE A 187 4.73 16.33 -3.73
C PHE A 187 5.24 16.88 -2.39
N ILE A 188 6.53 16.74 -2.10
CA ILE A 188 7.18 17.26 -0.90
C ILE A 188 7.03 18.78 -0.82
N GLU A 189 7.36 19.49 -1.90
CA GLU A 189 7.24 20.94 -2.00
C GLU A 189 5.79 21.39 -1.78
N THR A 190 4.83 20.66 -2.34
CA THR A 190 3.39 20.96 -2.18
C THR A 190 2.95 20.78 -0.74
N LEU A 191 3.34 19.73 -0.04
CA LEU A 191 3.01 19.56 1.39
C LEU A 191 3.60 20.68 2.23
N ILE A 192 4.83 21.09 1.97
CA ILE A 192 5.46 22.21 2.66
C ILE A 192 4.71 23.53 2.35
N ALA A 193 4.26 23.73 1.11
CA ALA A 193 3.47 24.90 0.75
C ALA A 193 2.12 24.91 1.49
N ILE A 194 1.41 23.79 1.55
CA ILE A 194 0.16 23.65 2.30
C ILE A 194 0.36 23.96 3.79
N LYS A 195 1.44 23.48 4.39
CA LYS A 195 1.77 23.81 5.79
C LYS A 195 1.92 25.31 5.98
N ARG A 196 2.64 25.99 5.10
CA ARG A 196 2.79 27.48 5.17
C ARG A 196 1.48 28.20 4.98
N GLU A 197 0.57 27.71 4.13
CA GLU A 197 -0.78 28.26 4.00
C GLU A 197 -1.55 28.14 5.32
N CYS A 198 -1.46 26.98 6.01
CA CYS A 198 -2.09 26.78 7.31
C CYS A 198 -1.51 27.71 8.39
N GLU A 199 -0.19 27.89 8.42
CA GLU A 199 0.49 28.82 9.33
C GLU A 199 0.04 30.26 9.11
N HIS A 200 -0.17 30.69 7.88
CA HIS A 200 -0.65 32.02 7.53
C HIS A 200 -2.08 32.25 8.01
N ILE A 201 -3.00 31.31 7.75
CA ILE A 201 -4.39 31.38 8.19
C ILE A 201 -4.50 31.47 9.72
N ALA A 202 -3.67 30.74 10.45
CA ALA A 202 -3.69 30.75 11.91
C ALA A 202 -3.08 32.03 12.53
N GLY A 203 -2.33 32.82 11.74
CA GLY A 203 -1.75 34.10 12.16
C GLY A 203 -2.64 35.34 11.91
N GLU A 204 -3.76 35.15 11.20
CA GLU A 204 -4.77 36.18 10.97
C GLU A 204 -5.86 36.14 12.06
#